data_1e3afdc985d37dbcd0ca5adb72594a05
#
_entry.id   1e3afdc985d37dbcd0ca5adb72594a05
#
_cell.length_a   1.000
_cell.length_b   1.000
_cell.length_c   1.000
_cell.angle_alpha   90.00
_cell.angle_beta   90.00
_cell.angle_gamma   90.00
#
_symmetry.space_group_name_H-M   'P 1'
#
loop_
_entity.id
_entity.type
_entity.pdbx_description
1 polymer ?
#
loop_
_entity_poly.entity_id
_entity_poly.type
_entity_poly.pdbx_seq_one_letter_code
_entity_poly.pdbx_strand_id
1 'polypeptide(L)'
;MPWLARVPRPTMALGSAIVLLGVTLTATSFTWRQHVTVLRSAGKELSVLNPQDYPGARALTEHVRVPTLPMRPTVLEVKQDLPASTRDGCISDFVNPAVVNCTYGDVTADRTIALAGGSHAEHWLPALDMLGKLHHFKVVTYLKMGCPLSTEQVPLIMGNNAPYPQCREWVQRTMTKLVTDRPDYVFTTTTRPWNIKTGDVMPATYIGIWQTLSDNNIPILGMRDTPWLVKNGQPFDPADCLAKRGSTAQSCAIKRSDVLSERNQTLDFVGQFPQLKVLDMSDAICRADMCRPVEGNVLIYHGAHHMSPTYVRTMAPELGRQIAESTGWW
;
A
#
# COMPACT_ATOMS: atom_id res chain seq x y z
N MET A 1 37.44 -25.88 -65.14
CA MET A 1 36.61 -24.67 -64.88
C MET A 1 35.50 -25.05 -63.92
N PRO A 2 35.49 -24.52 -62.64
CA PRO A 2 34.45 -24.88 -61.69
C PRO A 2 33.18 -24.11 -61.99
N TRP A 3 32.08 -24.80 -62.03
CA TRP A 3 30.73 -24.23 -62.10
C TRP A 3 30.42 -23.54 -60.82
N LEU A 4 30.46 -22.22 -60.77
CA LEU A 4 29.86 -21.41 -59.73
C LEU A 4 28.34 -21.48 -59.92
N ALA A 5 27.68 -22.31 -59.10
CA ALA A 5 26.23 -22.35 -59.03
C ALA A 5 25.74 -20.95 -58.62
N ARG A 6 25.10 -20.22 -59.54
CA ARG A 6 24.44 -18.95 -59.21
C ARG A 6 23.26 -19.23 -58.30
N VAL A 7 23.40 -18.87 -57.02
CA VAL A 7 22.28 -18.88 -56.08
C VAL A 7 21.15 -18.03 -56.67
N PRO A 8 19.94 -18.54 -56.80
CA PRO A 8 18.83 -17.78 -57.38
C PRO A 8 18.58 -16.50 -56.59
N ARG A 9 18.50 -15.36 -57.28
CA ARG A 9 18.23 -14.03 -56.68
C ARG A 9 17.08 -14.00 -55.66
N PRO A 10 15.96 -14.76 -55.80
CA PRO A 10 14.87 -14.80 -54.80
C PRO A 10 15.29 -15.37 -53.46
N THR A 11 16.21 -16.31 -53.37
CA THR A 11 16.68 -16.87 -52.09
C THR A 11 17.55 -15.89 -51.32
N MET A 12 18.35 -15.06 -52.01
CA MET A 12 19.11 -13.98 -51.37
C MET A 12 18.20 -12.87 -50.86
N ALA A 13 17.15 -12.49 -51.59
CA ALA A 13 16.16 -11.51 -51.15
C ALA A 13 15.38 -12.00 -49.92
N LEU A 14 14.96 -13.27 -49.89
CA LEU A 14 14.28 -13.87 -48.74
C LEU A 14 15.19 -13.93 -47.51
N GLY A 15 16.45 -14.33 -47.70
CA GLY A 15 17.44 -14.34 -46.59
C GLY A 15 17.67 -12.95 -46.02
N SER A 16 17.81 -11.93 -46.86
CA SER A 16 17.95 -10.54 -46.42
C SER A 16 16.71 -10.03 -45.69
N ALA A 17 15.51 -10.37 -46.12
CA ALA A 17 14.25 -9.99 -45.48
C ALA A 17 14.12 -10.63 -44.08
N ILE A 18 14.49 -11.90 -43.92
CA ILE A 18 14.47 -12.60 -42.64
C ILE A 18 15.46 -11.97 -41.65
N VAL A 19 16.67 -11.64 -42.10
CA VAL A 19 17.69 -10.98 -41.27
C VAL A 19 17.20 -9.58 -40.84
N LEU A 20 16.67 -8.78 -41.76
CA LEU A 20 16.11 -7.47 -41.44
C LEU A 20 14.96 -7.56 -40.44
N LEU A 21 14.04 -8.51 -40.62
CA LEU A 21 12.94 -8.74 -39.67
C LEU A 21 13.47 -9.14 -38.28
N GLY A 22 14.46 -10.02 -38.22
CA GLY A 22 15.09 -10.43 -36.95
C GLY A 22 15.78 -9.27 -36.23
N VAL A 23 16.51 -8.42 -36.96
CA VAL A 23 17.16 -7.23 -36.43
C VAL A 23 16.13 -6.22 -35.93
N THR A 24 15.06 -5.96 -36.66
CA THR A 24 14.01 -5.04 -36.25
C THR A 24 13.26 -5.54 -34.99
N LEU A 25 12.92 -6.82 -34.95
CA LEU A 25 12.25 -7.41 -33.77
C LEU A 25 13.13 -7.38 -32.51
N THR A 26 14.42 -7.66 -32.66
CA THR A 26 15.37 -7.60 -31.53
C THR A 26 15.60 -6.17 -31.07
N ALA A 27 15.77 -5.22 -31.98
CA ALA A 27 15.93 -3.80 -31.66
C ALA A 27 14.69 -3.22 -30.97
N THR A 28 13.49 -3.51 -31.48
CA THR A 28 12.25 -3.04 -30.86
C THR A 28 12.02 -3.69 -29.49
N SER A 29 12.32 -4.97 -29.32
CA SER A 29 12.24 -5.64 -28.03
C SER A 29 13.22 -5.06 -27.01
N PHE A 30 14.44 -4.72 -27.44
CA PHE A 30 15.44 -4.10 -26.57
C PHE A 30 15.03 -2.69 -26.17
N THR A 31 14.62 -1.84 -27.09
CA THR A 31 14.14 -0.48 -26.79
C THR A 31 12.91 -0.48 -25.90
N TRP A 32 11.97 -1.42 -26.12
CA TRP A 32 10.83 -1.59 -25.23
C TRP A 32 11.24 -1.99 -23.81
N ARG A 33 12.15 -2.96 -23.65
CA ARG A 33 12.69 -3.35 -22.34
C ARG A 33 13.37 -2.19 -21.63
N GLN A 34 14.20 -1.42 -22.33
CA GLN A 34 14.83 -0.21 -21.81
C GLN A 34 13.78 0.80 -21.33
N HIS A 35 12.77 1.07 -22.15
CA HIS A 35 11.68 1.99 -21.80
C HIS A 35 10.91 1.53 -20.54
N VAL A 36 10.54 0.25 -20.49
CA VAL A 36 9.87 -0.34 -19.30
C VAL A 36 10.76 -0.26 -18.06
N THR A 37 12.06 -0.49 -18.19
CA THR A 37 13.01 -0.39 -17.08
C THR A 37 13.09 1.05 -16.56
N VAL A 38 13.18 2.04 -17.45
CA VAL A 38 13.16 3.47 -17.07
C VAL A 38 11.86 3.84 -16.35
N LEU A 39 10.71 3.43 -16.89
CA LEU A 39 9.41 3.68 -16.23
C LEU A 39 9.31 3.02 -14.85
N ARG A 40 9.85 1.82 -14.70
CA ARG A 40 9.88 1.12 -13.40
C ARG A 40 10.87 1.72 -12.41
N SER A 41 11.94 2.37 -12.87
CA SER A 41 12.93 3.02 -12.02
C SER A 41 12.53 4.42 -11.56
N ALA A 42 11.40 4.94 -11.98
CA ALA A 42 10.91 6.30 -11.71
C ALA A 42 10.55 6.57 -10.24
N GLY A 43 10.77 5.64 -9.32
CA GLY A 43 10.41 5.76 -7.91
C GLY A 43 10.98 6.99 -7.17
N LYS A 44 12.13 7.51 -7.59
CA LYS A 44 12.67 8.78 -7.04
C LYS A 44 11.87 10.00 -7.49
N GLU A 45 11.43 10.03 -8.75
CA GLU A 45 10.60 11.11 -9.29
C GLU A 45 9.20 11.13 -8.67
N LEU A 46 8.65 9.96 -8.33
CA LEU A 46 7.35 9.84 -7.68
C LEU A 46 7.31 10.43 -6.26
N SER A 47 8.45 10.49 -5.58
CA SER A 47 8.54 11.06 -4.23
C SER A 47 8.52 12.60 -4.20
N VAL A 48 8.70 13.25 -5.35
CA VAL A 48 8.81 14.72 -5.50
C VAL A 48 7.78 15.30 -6.47
N LEU A 49 6.67 14.60 -6.71
CA LEU A 49 5.59 15.14 -7.53
C LEU A 49 5.06 16.46 -6.95
N ASN A 50 4.82 17.43 -7.84
CA ASN A 50 4.28 18.72 -7.43
C ASN A 50 2.84 18.52 -6.86
N PRO A 51 2.58 18.89 -5.60
CA PRO A 51 1.26 18.72 -4.98
C PRO A 51 0.13 19.54 -5.63
N GLN A 52 0.45 20.56 -6.41
CA GLN A 52 -0.55 21.31 -7.17
C GLN A 52 -1.00 20.57 -8.43
N ASP A 53 -0.09 19.82 -9.06
CA ASP A 53 -0.36 19.05 -10.26
C ASP A 53 -0.93 17.67 -9.92
N TYR A 54 -0.51 17.10 -8.80
CA TYR A 54 -0.87 15.77 -8.31
C TYR A 54 -1.39 15.82 -6.86
N PRO A 55 -2.54 16.47 -6.63
CA PRO A 55 -3.05 16.65 -5.27
C PRO A 55 -3.48 15.34 -4.60
N GLY A 56 -3.73 14.26 -5.36
CA GLY A 56 -4.14 12.97 -4.81
C GLY A 56 -5.35 13.07 -3.90
N ALA A 57 -5.21 12.59 -2.65
CA ALA A 57 -6.26 12.60 -1.63
C ALA A 57 -6.76 14.01 -1.29
N ARG A 58 -5.95 15.05 -1.44
CA ARG A 58 -6.35 16.44 -1.18
C ARG A 58 -7.48 16.91 -2.09
N ALA A 59 -7.64 16.28 -3.26
CA ALA A 59 -8.82 16.51 -4.12
C ALA A 59 -10.14 16.11 -3.45
N LEU A 60 -10.09 15.14 -2.53
CA LEU A 60 -11.25 14.67 -1.76
C LEU A 60 -11.39 15.41 -0.43
N THR A 61 -10.31 15.60 0.31
CA THR A 61 -10.31 16.13 1.69
C THR A 61 -10.33 17.65 1.74
N GLU A 62 -9.65 18.32 0.80
CA GLU A 62 -9.52 19.79 0.75
C GLU A 62 -10.27 20.40 -0.44
N HIS A 63 -10.87 19.56 -1.30
CA HIS A 63 -11.61 19.96 -2.51
C HIS A 63 -10.78 20.87 -3.45
N VAL A 64 -9.46 20.67 -3.49
CA VAL A 64 -8.57 21.46 -4.35
C VAL A 64 -8.85 21.17 -5.84
N ARG A 65 -8.59 22.18 -6.68
CA ARG A 65 -8.70 22.03 -8.13
C ARG A 65 -7.69 21.01 -8.65
N VAL A 66 -8.16 20.06 -9.47
CA VAL A 66 -7.32 19.06 -10.14
C VAL A 66 -7.06 19.51 -11.58
N PRO A 67 -5.81 19.79 -11.98
CA PRO A 67 -5.49 20.09 -13.38
C PRO A 67 -5.65 18.87 -14.27
N THR A 68 -5.82 19.06 -15.58
CA THR A 68 -5.91 17.97 -16.54
C THR A 68 -4.50 17.51 -16.92
N LEU A 69 -3.99 16.49 -16.22
CA LEU A 69 -2.68 15.90 -16.43
C LEU A 69 -2.78 14.38 -16.48
N PRO A 70 -1.83 13.70 -17.14
CA PRO A 70 -1.71 12.24 -17.06
C PRO A 70 -1.53 11.79 -15.62
N MET A 71 -2.14 10.66 -15.26
CA MET A 71 -1.96 10.09 -13.91
C MET A 71 -0.51 9.67 -13.63
N ARG A 72 -0.09 9.83 -12.41
CA ARG A 72 1.17 9.30 -11.86
C ARG A 72 0.91 8.61 -10.50
N PRO A 73 1.54 7.50 -10.17
CA PRO A 73 2.31 6.66 -11.10
C PRO A 73 1.48 6.21 -12.30
N THR A 74 2.12 5.91 -13.40
CA THR A 74 1.50 5.14 -14.50
C THR A 74 1.26 3.69 -14.06
N VAL A 75 0.49 2.93 -14.84
CA VAL A 75 0.24 1.50 -14.55
C VAL A 75 1.52 0.64 -14.54
N LEU A 76 2.59 1.09 -15.19
CA LEU A 76 3.89 0.42 -15.19
C LEU A 76 4.74 0.82 -13.98
N GLU A 77 4.73 2.10 -13.62
CA GLU A 77 5.49 2.64 -12.49
C GLU A 77 4.94 2.14 -11.15
N VAL A 78 3.61 2.06 -11.02
CA VAL A 78 2.95 1.75 -9.75
C VAL A 78 3.36 0.39 -9.17
N LYS A 79 3.70 -0.58 -10.01
CA LYS A 79 4.16 -1.91 -9.57
C LYS A 79 5.52 -1.86 -8.85
N GLN A 80 6.28 -0.75 -8.99
CA GLN A 80 7.57 -0.51 -8.33
C GLN A 80 7.48 0.61 -7.28
N ASP A 81 6.31 1.24 -7.14
CA ASP A 81 6.06 2.24 -6.10
C ASP A 81 5.77 1.51 -4.78
N LEU A 82 6.84 1.11 -4.10
CA LEU A 82 6.82 0.32 -2.86
C LEU A 82 7.26 1.18 -1.66
N PRO A 83 6.76 0.89 -0.44
CA PRO A 83 7.20 1.58 0.78
C PRO A 83 8.70 1.48 1.04
N ALA A 84 9.24 2.43 1.80
CA ALA A 84 10.65 2.41 2.18
C ALA A 84 11.01 1.14 2.95
N SER A 85 10.15 0.71 3.89
CA SER A 85 10.33 -0.52 4.66
C SER A 85 10.55 -1.77 3.81
N THR A 86 9.79 -1.92 2.72
CA THR A 86 9.98 -3.04 1.76
C THR A 86 11.33 -2.91 1.05
N ARG A 87 11.72 -1.71 0.59
CA ARG A 87 12.98 -1.50 -0.11
C ARG A 87 14.21 -1.67 0.78
N ASP A 88 14.07 -1.29 2.05
CA ASP A 88 15.14 -1.30 3.06
C ASP A 88 15.25 -2.67 3.78
N GLY A 89 14.36 -3.62 3.46
CA GLY A 89 14.32 -4.92 4.15
C GLY A 89 13.79 -4.84 5.59
N CYS A 90 12.97 -3.84 5.88
CA CYS A 90 12.42 -3.53 7.20
C CYS A 90 11.02 -4.11 7.44
N ILE A 91 10.66 -5.12 6.67
CA ILE A 91 9.46 -5.95 6.85
C ILE A 91 9.89 -7.42 6.82
N SER A 92 9.54 -8.19 7.86
CA SER A 92 9.85 -9.63 7.91
C SER A 92 9.04 -10.36 6.83
N ASP A 93 9.68 -11.29 6.14
CA ASP A 93 9.04 -12.12 5.12
C ASP A 93 8.09 -13.19 5.70
N PHE A 94 7.50 -14.01 4.85
CA PHE A 94 6.57 -15.07 5.27
C PHE A 94 7.24 -16.18 6.09
N VAL A 95 8.55 -16.37 5.97
CA VAL A 95 9.27 -17.52 6.54
C VAL A 95 9.91 -17.18 7.88
N ASN A 96 10.49 -16.00 8.01
CA ASN A 96 11.24 -15.59 9.19
C ASN A 96 10.34 -14.99 10.27
N PRO A 97 10.22 -15.59 11.48
CA PRO A 97 9.44 -15.03 12.58
C PRO A 97 10.19 -13.96 13.39
N ALA A 98 11.40 -13.57 13.01
CA ALA A 98 12.15 -12.53 13.70
C ALA A 98 11.47 -11.16 13.52
N VAL A 99 11.52 -10.35 14.57
CA VAL A 99 11.06 -8.97 14.54
C VAL A 99 12.19 -8.09 14.02
N VAL A 100 12.01 -7.54 12.81
CA VAL A 100 12.92 -6.56 12.22
C VAL A 100 12.38 -5.17 12.51
N ASN A 101 13.23 -4.28 13.04
CA ASN A 101 12.88 -2.91 13.35
C ASN A 101 13.75 -1.94 12.55
N CYS A 102 13.13 -0.92 11.97
CA CYS A 102 13.82 0.24 11.40
C CYS A 102 13.15 1.51 11.92
N THR A 103 13.88 2.61 11.86
CA THR A 103 13.40 3.91 12.35
C THR A 103 13.29 4.88 11.20
N TYR A 104 12.14 5.55 11.09
CA TYR A 104 11.80 6.58 10.12
C TYR A 104 11.30 7.84 10.83
N GLY A 105 10.89 8.85 10.09
CA GLY A 105 10.49 10.13 10.64
C GLY A 105 11.68 10.97 11.12
N ASP A 106 11.53 11.69 12.22
CA ASP A 106 12.66 12.33 12.89
C ASP A 106 13.32 11.34 13.84
N VAL A 107 14.41 10.72 13.39
CA VAL A 107 15.11 9.66 14.12
C VAL A 107 15.74 10.14 15.43
N THR A 108 15.83 11.45 15.63
CA THR A 108 16.39 12.09 16.84
C THR A 108 15.33 12.48 17.85
N ALA A 109 14.06 12.37 17.49
CA ALA A 109 12.94 12.73 18.36
C ALA A 109 12.79 11.77 19.56
N ASP A 110 12.30 12.27 20.68
CA ASP A 110 11.95 11.45 21.84
C ASP A 110 10.63 10.70 21.63
N ARG A 111 9.63 11.37 21.02
CA ARG A 111 8.31 10.79 20.76
C ARG A 111 8.38 9.66 19.74
N THR A 112 7.65 8.57 20.00
CA THR A 112 7.70 7.35 19.19
C THR A 112 6.31 6.84 18.83
N ILE A 113 6.07 6.62 17.53
CA ILE A 113 4.97 5.79 17.05
C ILE A 113 5.56 4.44 16.59
N ALA A 114 5.10 3.34 17.22
CA ALA A 114 5.38 2.00 16.70
C ALA A 114 4.38 1.65 15.61
N LEU A 115 4.84 1.52 14.37
CA LEU A 115 4.02 1.08 13.24
C LEU A 115 4.06 -0.46 13.20
N ALA A 116 2.96 -1.11 13.61
CA ALA A 116 2.94 -2.55 13.83
C ALA A 116 1.83 -3.27 13.07
N GLY A 117 2.17 -4.39 12.42
CA GLY A 117 1.21 -5.23 11.70
C GLY A 117 1.74 -5.79 10.39
N GLY A 118 0.84 -6.05 9.44
CA GLY A 118 1.14 -6.54 8.11
C GLY A 118 1.38 -5.41 7.11
N SER A 119 1.36 -5.77 5.81
CA SER A 119 1.51 -4.79 4.70
C SER A 119 0.46 -3.67 4.72
N HIS A 120 -0.70 -3.89 5.32
CA HIS A 120 -1.72 -2.85 5.48
C HIS A 120 -1.40 -1.83 6.58
N ALA A 121 -0.62 -2.19 7.59
CA ALA A 121 0.01 -1.22 8.49
C ALA A 121 1.16 -0.50 7.77
N GLU A 122 1.98 -1.23 7.02
CA GLU A 122 3.08 -0.69 6.22
C GLU A 122 2.65 0.43 5.26
N HIS A 123 1.44 0.35 4.68
CA HIS A 123 0.89 1.37 3.78
C HIS A 123 1.04 2.80 4.31
N TRP A 124 0.93 2.98 5.63
CA TRP A 124 0.91 4.31 6.27
C TRP A 124 2.29 4.89 6.49
N LEU A 125 3.36 4.07 6.34
CA LEU A 125 4.72 4.53 6.55
C LEU A 125 5.10 5.78 5.72
N PRO A 126 4.74 5.91 4.42
CA PRO A 126 5.10 7.10 3.64
C PRO A 126 4.53 8.41 4.21
N ALA A 127 3.31 8.40 4.72
CA ALA A 127 2.70 9.57 5.36
C ALA A 127 3.26 9.79 6.77
N LEU A 128 3.42 8.73 7.56
CA LEU A 128 3.97 8.80 8.91
C LEU A 128 5.42 9.28 8.92
N ASP A 129 6.25 8.87 7.94
CA ASP A 129 7.62 9.35 7.78
C ASP A 129 7.67 10.87 7.51
N MET A 130 6.78 11.35 6.64
CA MET A 130 6.66 12.79 6.37
C MET A 130 6.22 13.57 7.62
N LEU A 131 5.18 13.08 8.30
CA LEU A 131 4.65 13.71 9.51
C LEU A 131 5.67 13.66 10.66
N GLY A 132 6.41 12.55 10.80
CA GLY A 132 7.46 12.41 11.81
C GLY A 132 8.57 13.44 11.63
N LYS A 133 9.00 13.67 10.38
CA LYS A 133 9.97 14.72 10.05
C LYS A 133 9.45 16.13 10.30
N LEU A 134 8.16 16.36 10.07
CA LEU A 134 7.53 17.67 10.21
C LEU A 134 7.21 18.03 11.67
N HIS A 135 6.76 17.05 12.46
CA HIS A 135 6.22 17.24 13.80
C HIS A 135 7.08 16.59 14.90
N HIS A 136 8.32 16.23 14.59
CA HIS A 136 9.32 15.72 15.51
C HIS A 136 8.88 14.50 16.31
N PHE A 137 8.59 13.40 15.59
CA PHE A 137 8.44 12.07 16.16
C PHE A 137 9.11 11.02 15.26
N LYS A 138 9.61 9.95 15.88
CA LYS A 138 10.14 8.79 15.15
C LYS A 138 9.06 7.73 14.94
N VAL A 139 9.19 7.00 13.83
CA VAL A 139 8.35 5.84 13.50
C VAL A 139 9.22 4.60 13.54
N VAL A 140 8.98 3.72 14.51
CA VAL A 140 9.69 2.44 14.61
C VAL A 140 8.80 1.35 14.03
N THR A 141 9.31 0.61 13.04
CA THR A 141 8.54 -0.42 12.35
C THR A 141 8.61 -1.77 13.06
N TYR A 142 7.45 -2.45 13.14
CA TYR A 142 7.26 -3.83 13.57
C TYR A 142 6.36 -4.47 12.52
N LEU A 143 6.94 -4.90 11.40
CA LEU A 143 6.19 -5.27 10.21
C LEU A 143 6.50 -6.71 9.78
N LYS A 144 5.45 -7.44 9.36
CA LYS A 144 5.57 -8.77 8.79
C LYS A 144 4.58 -8.97 7.64
N MET A 145 5.06 -9.46 6.50
CA MET A 145 4.23 -9.71 5.32
C MET A 145 3.02 -10.59 5.65
N GLY A 146 1.81 -10.11 5.28
CA GLY A 146 0.55 -10.85 5.43
C GLY A 146 0.14 -11.16 6.88
N CYS A 147 0.73 -10.51 7.89
CA CYS A 147 0.54 -10.82 9.30
C CYS A 147 0.04 -9.60 10.09
N PRO A 148 -1.26 -9.40 10.24
CA PRO A 148 -1.80 -8.36 11.13
C PRO A 148 -1.50 -8.68 12.61
N LEU A 149 -1.49 -7.70 13.49
CA LEU A 149 -1.49 -7.94 14.92
C LEU A 149 -2.82 -8.59 15.34
N SER A 150 -2.77 -9.86 15.71
CA SER A 150 -3.95 -10.67 16.02
C SER A 150 -3.61 -11.80 16.98
N THR A 151 -4.56 -12.15 17.84
CA THR A 151 -4.47 -13.33 18.72
C THR A 151 -4.93 -14.61 18.04
N GLU A 152 -5.05 -14.59 16.70
CA GLU A 152 -5.43 -15.77 15.91
C GLU A 152 -4.50 -16.95 16.18
N GLN A 153 -5.08 -18.11 16.54
CA GLN A 153 -4.32 -19.29 16.94
C GLN A 153 -3.76 -20.05 15.73
N VAL A 154 -4.49 -20.01 14.61
CA VAL A 154 -4.10 -20.65 13.35
C VAL A 154 -4.22 -19.63 12.22
N PRO A 155 -3.30 -18.64 12.17
CA PRO A 155 -3.32 -17.68 11.09
C PRO A 155 -3.08 -18.39 9.75
N LEU A 156 -3.69 -17.86 8.70
CA LEU A 156 -3.58 -18.39 7.34
C LEU A 156 -2.97 -17.33 6.41
N ILE A 157 -2.17 -17.79 5.46
CA ILE A 157 -1.69 -16.93 4.36
C ILE A 157 -2.86 -16.66 3.43
N MET A 158 -3.19 -15.37 3.24
CA MET A 158 -4.23 -14.99 2.31
C MET A 158 -3.87 -15.40 0.87
N GLY A 159 -4.86 -15.90 0.15
CA GLY A 159 -4.74 -16.30 -1.25
C GLY A 159 -4.57 -17.81 -1.45
N ASN A 160 -3.83 -18.50 -0.57
CA ASN A 160 -3.68 -19.96 -0.65
C ASN A 160 -4.20 -20.71 0.58
N ASN A 161 -4.61 -19.97 1.63
CA ASN A 161 -5.10 -20.52 2.90
C ASN A 161 -4.14 -21.50 3.59
N ALA A 162 -2.85 -21.42 3.31
CA ALA A 162 -1.85 -22.24 3.98
C ALA A 162 -1.68 -21.79 5.44
N PRO A 163 -1.46 -22.70 6.41
CA PRO A 163 -1.15 -22.33 7.79
C PRO A 163 0.08 -21.45 7.88
N TYR A 164 0.01 -20.44 8.76
CA TYR A 164 1.05 -19.42 8.91
C TYR A 164 1.58 -19.33 10.37
N PRO A 165 2.20 -20.39 10.90
CA PRO A 165 2.70 -20.42 12.28
C PRO A 165 3.74 -19.33 12.56
N GLN A 166 4.54 -18.94 11.56
CA GLN A 166 5.52 -17.84 11.68
C GLN A 166 4.87 -16.49 11.97
N CYS A 167 3.62 -16.26 11.52
CA CYS A 167 2.87 -15.05 11.88
C CYS A 167 2.52 -15.06 13.37
N ARG A 168 1.99 -16.17 13.88
CA ARG A 168 1.66 -16.30 15.31
C ARG A 168 2.90 -16.09 16.20
N GLU A 169 4.01 -16.71 15.88
CA GLU A 169 5.26 -16.56 16.62
C GLU A 169 5.77 -15.12 16.57
N TRP A 170 5.71 -14.51 15.39
CA TRP A 170 6.11 -13.11 15.21
C TRP A 170 5.23 -12.16 16.04
N VAL A 171 3.90 -12.36 16.06
CA VAL A 171 2.99 -11.56 16.88
C VAL A 171 3.36 -11.65 18.35
N GLN A 172 3.62 -12.87 18.88
CA GLN A 172 4.04 -13.06 20.29
C GLN A 172 5.33 -12.28 20.60
N ARG A 173 6.34 -12.39 19.73
CA ARG A 173 7.61 -11.66 19.88
C ARG A 173 7.42 -10.14 19.79
N THR A 174 6.61 -9.69 18.83
CA THR A 174 6.31 -8.27 18.64
C THR A 174 5.58 -7.69 19.83
N MET A 175 4.58 -8.37 20.38
CA MET A 175 3.87 -7.90 21.59
C MET A 175 4.78 -7.80 22.80
N THR A 176 5.65 -8.79 23.03
CA THR A 176 6.67 -8.72 24.09
C THR A 176 7.59 -7.50 23.89
N LYS A 177 8.02 -7.27 22.65
CA LYS A 177 8.91 -6.15 22.34
C LYS A 177 8.21 -4.81 22.48
N LEU A 178 6.97 -4.65 22.04
CA LEU A 178 6.18 -3.42 22.21
C LEU A 178 5.99 -3.07 23.70
N VAL A 179 5.71 -4.07 24.54
CA VAL A 179 5.58 -3.89 26.00
C VAL A 179 6.91 -3.47 26.63
N THR A 180 8.04 -3.99 26.15
CA THR A 180 9.39 -3.63 26.63
C THR A 180 9.82 -2.23 26.13
N ASP A 181 9.61 -1.94 24.85
CA ASP A 181 10.06 -0.70 24.20
C ASP A 181 9.19 0.51 24.59
N ARG A 182 7.93 0.27 25.02
CA ARG A 182 6.98 1.28 25.51
C ARG A 182 6.87 2.52 24.60
N PRO A 183 6.48 2.38 23.32
CA PRO A 183 6.26 3.53 22.46
C PRO A 183 5.13 4.41 23.02
N ASP A 184 5.11 5.69 22.65
CA ASP A 184 4.02 6.59 23.03
C ASP A 184 2.68 6.16 22.43
N TYR A 185 2.73 5.60 21.21
CA TYR A 185 1.57 5.03 20.52
C TYR A 185 1.96 3.80 19.70
N VAL A 186 1.03 2.84 19.61
CA VAL A 186 1.06 1.77 18.59
C VAL A 186 0.06 2.12 17.49
N PHE A 187 0.56 2.31 16.28
CA PHE A 187 -0.27 2.47 15.09
C PHE A 187 -0.46 1.11 14.42
N THR A 188 -1.71 0.67 14.30
CA THR A 188 -2.05 -0.62 13.68
C THR A 188 -3.42 -0.57 13.01
N THR A 189 -3.69 -1.50 12.09
CA THR A 189 -5.03 -1.64 11.49
C THR A 189 -6.01 -2.29 12.47
N THR A 190 -7.27 -1.83 12.44
CA THR A 190 -8.34 -2.31 13.35
C THR A 190 -9.47 -3.02 12.64
N THR A 191 -9.55 -2.91 11.32
CA THR A 191 -10.53 -3.63 10.51
C THR A 191 -9.82 -4.41 9.39
N ARG A 192 -10.56 -5.27 8.73
CA ARG A 192 -10.18 -5.94 7.48
C ARG A 192 -11.41 -6.52 6.80
N PRO A 193 -11.38 -6.86 5.51
CA PRO A 193 -12.49 -7.58 4.90
C PRO A 193 -12.63 -8.97 5.56
N TRP A 194 -13.87 -9.32 5.94
CA TRP A 194 -14.17 -10.65 6.50
C TRP A 194 -14.16 -11.71 5.40
N ASN A 195 -14.81 -11.41 4.32
CA ASN A 195 -14.73 -12.16 3.08
C ASN A 195 -14.71 -11.16 1.92
N ILE A 196 -14.33 -11.63 0.73
CA ILE A 196 -14.19 -10.81 -0.47
C ILE A 196 -15.55 -10.22 -0.97
N LYS A 197 -16.63 -10.35 -0.22
CA LYS A 197 -17.98 -9.99 -0.70
C LYS A 197 -18.60 -8.77 -0.02
N THR A 198 -18.16 -8.37 1.17
CA THR A 198 -18.93 -7.40 1.97
C THR A 198 -18.03 -6.55 2.87
N GLY A 199 -17.67 -5.36 2.43
CA GLY A 199 -17.08 -4.33 3.27
C GLY A 199 -15.94 -4.81 4.18
N ASP A 200 -15.67 -4.02 5.20
CA ASP A 200 -14.70 -4.33 6.26
C ASP A 200 -15.39 -4.61 7.60
N VAL A 201 -14.75 -5.43 8.42
CA VAL A 201 -15.20 -5.77 9.78
C VAL A 201 -14.04 -5.68 10.76
N MET A 202 -14.35 -5.52 12.05
CA MET A 202 -13.38 -5.63 13.13
C MET A 202 -13.27 -7.11 13.57
N PRO A 203 -12.12 -7.78 13.37
CA PRO A 203 -11.94 -9.16 13.81
C PRO A 203 -11.88 -9.27 15.34
N ALA A 204 -12.64 -10.19 15.93
CA ALA A 204 -12.62 -10.41 17.38
C ALA A 204 -11.21 -10.76 17.92
N THR A 205 -10.36 -11.34 17.09
CA THR A 205 -8.97 -11.67 17.45
C THR A 205 -8.06 -10.44 17.63
N TYR A 206 -8.52 -9.22 17.27
CA TYR A 206 -7.78 -7.98 17.55
C TYR A 206 -7.97 -7.47 18.98
N ILE A 207 -9.09 -7.84 19.62
CA ILE A 207 -9.42 -7.41 21.00
C ILE A 207 -8.32 -7.83 21.99
N GLY A 208 -7.78 -9.04 21.88
CA GLY A 208 -6.71 -9.49 22.77
C GLY A 208 -5.41 -8.70 22.63
N ILE A 209 -5.12 -8.16 21.45
CA ILE A 209 -4.00 -7.24 21.24
C ILE A 209 -4.26 -5.91 21.94
N TRP A 210 -5.46 -5.33 21.75
CA TRP A 210 -5.83 -4.06 22.39
C TRP A 210 -5.86 -4.20 23.91
N GLN A 211 -6.34 -5.32 24.44
CA GLN A 211 -6.31 -5.60 25.87
C GLN A 211 -4.88 -5.61 26.41
N THR A 212 -3.98 -6.35 25.75
CA THR A 212 -2.57 -6.43 26.17
C THR A 212 -1.89 -5.06 26.16
N LEU A 213 -2.12 -4.24 25.12
CA LEU A 213 -1.55 -2.90 25.05
C LEU A 213 -2.15 -1.98 26.13
N SER A 214 -3.47 -2.04 26.34
CA SER A 214 -4.16 -1.24 27.35
C SER A 214 -3.72 -1.60 28.78
N ASP A 215 -3.57 -2.89 29.07
CA ASP A 215 -3.09 -3.37 30.40
C ASP A 215 -1.66 -2.88 30.70
N ASN A 216 -0.89 -2.58 29.66
CA ASN A 216 0.46 -2.02 29.77
C ASN A 216 0.50 -0.49 29.60
N ASN A 217 -0.65 0.19 29.56
CA ASN A 217 -0.78 1.63 29.37
C ASN A 217 -0.12 2.13 28.06
N ILE A 218 -0.21 1.37 26.98
CA ILE A 218 0.28 1.74 25.66
C ILE A 218 -0.91 2.14 24.79
N PRO A 219 -1.06 3.43 24.44
CA PRO A 219 -2.17 3.92 23.61
C PRO A 219 -2.08 3.41 22.17
N ILE A 220 -3.24 3.29 21.53
CA ILE A 220 -3.39 2.74 20.19
C ILE A 220 -3.94 3.80 19.25
N LEU A 221 -3.26 4.05 18.14
CA LEU A 221 -3.77 4.72 16.96
C LEU A 221 -4.33 3.64 16.01
N GLY A 222 -5.61 3.38 16.14
CA GLY A 222 -6.29 2.29 15.47
C GLY A 222 -6.84 2.73 14.10
N MET A 223 -6.14 2.38 13.02
CA MET A 223 -6.51 2.75 11.66
C MET A 223 -7.53 1.78 11.08
N ARG A 224 -8.66 2.30 10.59
CA ARG A 224 -9.54 1.54 9.70
C ARG A 224 -8.75 1.09 8.47
N ASP A 225 -8.88 -0.19 8.10
CA ASP A 225 -8.15 -0.72 6.95
C ASP A 225 -8.60 -0.07 5.64
N THR A 226 -7.73 -0.09 4.66
CA THR A 226 -7.99 0.43 3.32
C THR A 226 -8.97 -0.47 2.57
N PRO A 227 -9.76 0.07 1.61
CA PRO A 227 -10.64 -0.75 0.80
C PRO A 227 -9.87 -1.86 0.05
N TRP A 228 -10.32 -3.08 0.19
CA TRP A 228 -9.84 -4.20 -0.60
C TRP A 228 -10.74 -4.34 -1.83
N LEU A 229 -10.18 -4.06 -2.99
CA LEU A 229 -10.98 -3.97 -4.20
C LEU A 229 -11.42 -5.34 -4.69
N VAL A 230 -12.73 -5.48 -4.83
CA VAL A 230 -13.39 -6.72 -5.25
C VAL A 230 -14.41 -6.41 -6.35
N LYS A 231 -14.42 -7.23 -7.39
CA LYS A 231 -15.44 -7.16 -8.45
C LYS A 231 -15.94 -8.56 -8.76
N ASN A 232 -17.25 -8.75 -8.70
CA ASN A 232 -17.88 -10.07 -8.90
C ASN A 232 -17.32 -11.16 -7.95
N GLY A 233 -17.02 -10.81 -6.72
CA GLY A 233 -16.49 -11.73 -5.72
C GLY A 233 -15.03 -12.17 -5.91
N GLN A 234 -14.29 -11.49 -6.79
CA GLN A 234 -12.86 -11.76 -7.03
C GLN A 234 -12.01 -10.52 -6.75
N PRO A 235 -10.76 -10.67 -6.29
CA PRO A 235 -9.83 -9.55 -6.18
C PRO A 235 -9.73 -8.79 -7.51
N PHE A 236 -9.79 -7.47 -7.44
CA PHE A 236 -9.81 -6.61 -8.61
C PHE A 236 -8.59 -5.68 -8.58
N ASP A 237 -7.66 -5.87 -9.53
CA ASP A 237 -6.51 -4.97 -9.69
C ASP A 237 -6.89 -3.79 -10.59
N PRO A 238 -6.95 -2.56 -10.06
CA PRO A 238 -7.34 -1.38 -10.83
C PRO A 238 -6.27 -0.95 -11.83
N ALA A 239 -4.98 -1.22 -11.60
CA ALA A 239 -3.92 -0.92 -12.56
C ALA A 239 -4.06 -1.80 -13.81
N ASP A 240 -4.38 -3.09 -13.64
CA ASP A 240 -4.67 -4.00 -14.74
C ASP A 240 -5.96 -3.60 -15.51
N CYS A 241 -6.95 -3.04 -14.81
CA CYS A 241 -8.14 -2.48 -15.46
C CYS A 241 -7.77 -1.27 -16.33
N LEU A 242 -7.02 -0.31 -15.76
CA LEU A 242 -6.61 0.92 -16.44
C LEU A 242 -5.65 0.65 -17.62
N ALA A 243 -4.91 -0.44 -17.60
CA ALA A 243 -4.04 -0.84 -18.70
C ALA A 243 -4.82 -1.27 -19.95
N LYS A 244 -6.10 -1.60 -19.85
CA LYS A 244 -6.94 -2.00 -21.00
C LYS A 244 -7.31 -0.78 -21.83
N ARG A 245 -7.28 -0.97 -23.18
CA ARG A 245 -7.63 0.09 -24.12
C ARG A 245 -9.05 0.63 -23.88
N GLY A 246 -9.20 1.93 -23.80
CA GLY A 246 -10.48 2.62 -23.57
C GLY A 246 -10.97 2.62 -22.13
N SER A 247 -10.22 2.03 -21.17
CA SER A 247 -10.54 2.11 -19.76
C SER A 247 -10.28 3.51 -19.18
N THR A 248 -11.11 3.89 -18.21
CA THR A 248 -11.03 5.17 -17.51
C THR A 248 -11.08 4.93 -15.99
N ALA A 249 -10.71 5.92 -15.19
CA ALA A 249 -10.88 5.86 -13.73
C ALA A 249 -12.33 5.55 -13.33
N GLN A 250 -13.32 6.05 -14.08
CA GLN A 250 -14.74 5.79 -13.83
C GLN A 250 -15.12 4.34 -14.16
N SER A 251 -14.67 3.80 -15.31
CA SER A 251 -15.00 2.42 -15.70
C SER A 251 -14.33 1.35 -14.83
N CYS A 252 -13.22 1.73 -14.15
CA CYS A 252 -12.48 0.89 -13.21
C CYS A 252 -12.83 1.17 -11.74
N ALA A 253 -13.84 1.98 -11.46
CA ALA A 253 -14.30 2.25 -10.12
C ALA A 253 -15.12 1.08 -9.53
N ILE A 254 -15.11 0.98 -8.21
CA ILE A 254 -15.88 0.01 -7.42
C ILE A 254 -16.85 0.78 -6.52
N LYS A 255 -18.03 0.26 -6.29
CA LYS A 255 -18.98 0.86 -5.32
C LYS A 255 -18.35 0.84 -3.93
N ARG A 256 -18.44 1.96 -3.23
CA ARG A 256 -17.93 2.09 -1.86
C ARG A 256 -18.56 1.06 -0.92
N SER A 257 -19.86 0.82 -1.03
CA SER A 257 -20.59 -0.17 -0.23
C SER A 257 -20.14 -1.61 -0.43
N ASP A 258 -19.46 -1.91 -1.55
CA ASP A 258 -18.95 -3.27 -1.81
C ASP A 258 -17.64 -3.54 -1.05
N VAL A 259 -16.90 -2.49 -0.66
CA VAL A 259 -15.54 -2.59 -0.10
C VAL A 259 -15.36 -1.94 1.28
N LEU A 260 -16.31 -1.11 1.70
CA LEU A 260 -16.33 -0.47 3.02
C LEU A 260 -17.71 -0.62 3.64
N SER A 261 -17.75 -1.05 4.89
CA SER A 261 -18.97 -1.01 5.70
C SER A 261 -19.37 0.44 5.94
N GLU A 262 -20.68 0.71 6.03
CA GLU A 262 -21.21 2.06 6.25
C GLU A 262 -20.59 2.70 7.51
N ARG A 263 -20.46 1.91 8.56
CA ARG A 263 -19.89 2.34 9.85
C ARG A 263 -18.59 1.59 10.15
N ASN A 264 -17.60 2.31 10.63
CA ASN A 264 -16.38 1.73 11.19
C ASN A 264 -16.69 1.03 12.52
N GLN A 265 -16.67 -0.31 12.52
CA GLN A 265 -17.02 -1.13 13.69
C GLN A 265 -16.06 -0.97 14.87
N THR A 266 -14.84 -0.46 14.65
CA THR A 266 -13.88 -0.17 15.73
C THR A 266 -14.46 0.83 16.75
N LEU A 267 -15.35 1.73 16.31
CA LEU A 267 -16.01 2.72 17.16
C LEU A 267 -16.86 2.10 18.29
N ASP A 268 -17.33 0.85 18.14
CA ASP A 268 -18.10 0.17 19.17
C ASP A 268 -17.26 -0.18 20.41
N PHE A 269 -15.92 -0.14 20.28
CA PHE A 269 -14.99 -0.57 21.30
C PHE A 269 -14.28 0.57 22.06
N VAL A 270 -14.44 1.83 21.61
CA VAL A 270 -13.75 2.96 22.26
C VAL A 270 -14.17 3.16 23.73
N GLY A 271 -15.40 2.77 24.10
CA GLY A 271 -15.87 2.80 25.49
C GLY A 271 -15.19 1.73 26.35
N GLN A 272 -14.85 0.58 25.78
CA GLN A 272 -14.13 -0.50 26.45
C GLN A 272 -12.61 -0.22 26.51
N PHE A 273 -12.07 0.42 25.49
CA PHE A 273 -10.65 0.75 25.37
C PHE A 273 -10.44 2.27 25.22
N PRO A 274 -10.44 3.05 26.32
CA PRO A 274 -10.30 4.51 26.24
C PRO A 274 -9.01 5.01 25.60
N GLN A 275 -7.98 4.15 25.58
CA GLN A 275 -6.68 4.44 24.95
C GLN A 275 -6.67 4.13 23.43
N LEU A 276 -7.73 3.53 22.91
CA LEU A 276 -7.90 3.30 21.47
C LEU A 276 -8.44 4.59 20.80
N LYS A 277 -7.60 5.23 20.02
CA LYS A 277 -7.96 6.38 19.17
C LYS A 277 -8.19 5.88 17.76
N VAL A 278 -9.41 6.03 17.26
CA VAL A 278 -9.81 5.52 15.95
C VAL A 278 -9.49 6.53 14.87
N LEU A 279 -8.73 6.09 13.89
CA LEU A 279 -8.40 6.85 12.68
C LEU A 279 -9.15 6.24 11.50
N ASP A 280 -9.72 7.08 10.65
CA ASP A 280 -10.47 6.64 9.46
C ASP A 280 -10.16 7.54 8.26
N MET A 281 -9.50 6.97 7.27
CA MET A 281 -9.11 7.65 6.05
C MET A 281 -9.98 7.28 4.84
N SER A 282 -11.15 6.67 5.08
CA SER A 282 -12.03 6.18 4.01
C SER A 282 -12.44 7.29 3.04
N ASP A 283 -12.69 8.51 3.54
CA ASP A 283 -13.09 9.66 2.71
C ASP A 283 -11.92 10.32 1.97
N ALA A 284 -10.69 10.01 2.37
CA ALA A 284 -9.48 10.36 1.64
C ALA A 284 -9.12 9.36 0.53
N ILE A 285 -9.84 8.23 0.44
CA ILE A 285 -9.60 7.16 -0.54
C ILE A 285 -10.78 7.02 -1.50
N CYS A 286 -12.01 7.09 -0.98
CA CYS A 286 -13.23 6.88 -1.73
C CYS A 286 -14.14 8.10 -1.67
N ARG A 287 -14.84 8.37 -2.76
CA ARG A 287 -15.99 9.30 -2.78
C ARG A 287 -17.17 8.69 -2.01
N ALA A 288 -18.22 9.45 -1.84
CA ALA A 288 -19.41 9.01 -1.08
C ALA A 288 -20.00 7.68 -1.61
N ASP A 289 -19.99 7.47 -2.91
CA ASP A 289 -20.61 6.34 -3.60
C ASP A 289 -19.62 5.35 -4.24
N MET A 290 -18.42 5.83 -4.62
CA MET A 290 -17.47 5.09 -5.43
C MET A 290 -16.04 5.22 -4.94
N CYS A 291 -15.30 4.13 -4.97
CA CYS A 291 -13.84 4.10 -4.86
C CYS A 291 -13.25 4.04 -6.28
N ARG A 292 -12.63 5.14 -6.71
CA ARG A 292 -11.96 5.21 -8.01
C ARG A 292 -10.50 4.76 -7.87
N PRO A 293 -9.89 4.23 -8.91
CA PRO A 293 -8.46 3.88 -8.89
C PRO A 293 -7.53 5.10 -8.94
N VAL A 294 -8.03 6.26 -9.40
CA VAL A 294 -7.25 7.50 -9.55
C VAL A 294 -8.05 8.65 -8.96
N GLU A 295 -7.45 9.37 -8.04
CA GLU A 295 -7.95 10.64 -7.50
C GLU A 295 -6.83 11.70 -7.53
N GLY A 296 -7.20 12.93 -7.88
CA GLY A 296 -6.22 14.03 -7.94
C GLY A 296 -5.01 13.74 -8.81
N ASN A 297 -5.20 13.10 -9.96
CA ASN A 297 -4.15 12.64 -10.91
C ASN A 297 -3.20 11.57 -10.34
N VAL A 298 -3.46 11.00 -9.15
CA VAL A 298 -2.60 10.00 -8.53
C VAL A 298 -3.28 8.63 -8.54
N LEU A 299 -2.57 7.60 -9.04
CA LEU A 299 -3.02 6.20 -9.00
C LEU A 299 -2.90 5.67 -7.58
N ILE A 300 -4.03 5.22 -7.02
CA ILE A 300 -4.15 4.88 -5.60
C ILE A 300 -3.50 3.54 -5.27
N TYR A 301 -3.64 2.54 -6.15
CA TYR A 301 -3.31 1.16 -5.81
C TYR A 301 -2.23 0.59 -6.71
N HIS A 302 -1.29 -0.15 -6.14
CA HIS A 302 -0.33 -0.98 -6.88
C HIS A 302 -0.71 -2.47 -6.95
N GLY A 303 -1.89 -2.81 -6.49
CA GLY A 303 -2.51 -4.14 -6.52
C GLY A 303 -3.98 -4.05 -6.11
N ALA A 304 -4.64 -5.19 -5.87
CA ALA A 304 -6.07 -5.23 -5.52
C ALA A 304 -6.38 -4.59 -4.14
N HIS A 305 -5.42 -4.50 -3.23
CA HIS A 305 -5.63 -4.01 -1.87
C HIS A 305 -4.44 -3.24 -1.29
N HIS A 306 -3.35 -3.07 -2.04
CA HIS A 306 -2.19 -2.31 -1.57
C HIS A 306 -2.18 -0.90 -2.19
N MET A 307 -2.12 0.13 -1.35
CA MET A 307 -2.02 1.51 -1.82
C MET A 307 -0.60 1.86 -2.26
N SER A 308 -0.49 2.71 -3.27
CA SER A 308 0.78 3.25 -3.71
C SER A 308 1.34 4.25 -2.68
N PRO A 309 2.61 4.18 -2.31
CA PRO A 309 3.27 5.20 -1.49
C PRO A 309 3.08 6.63 -1.98
N THR A 310 3.03 6.81 -3.29
CA THR A 310 2.77 8.13 -3.90
C THR A 310 1.42 8.68 -3.48
N TYR A 311 0.36 7.86 -3.50
CA TYR A 311 -0.95 8.32 -3.02
C TYR A 311 -0.97 8.55 -1.51
N VAL A 312 -0.39 7.62 -0.73
CA VAL A 312 -0.36 7.72 0.73
C VAL A 312 0.31 9.01 1.21
N ARG A 313 1.37 9.48 0.53
CA ARG A 313 1.96 10.79 0.85
C ARG A 313 0.97 11.94 0.72
N THR A 314 0.05 11.89 -0.22
CA THR A 314 -0.96 12.95 -0.40
C THR A 314 -2.03 12.94 0.70
N MET A 315 -2.13 11.86 1.47
CA MET A 315 -3.02 11.76 2.63
C MET A 315 -2.40 12.31 3.92
N ALA A 316 -1.09 12.66 3.92
CA ALA A 316 -0.40 13.13 5.11
C ALA A 316 -1.08 14.33 5.81
N PRO A 317 -1.63 15.34 5.12
CA PRO A 317 -2.31 16.43 5.81
C PRO A 317 -3.52 15.97 6.64
N GLU A 318 -4.40 15.15 6.07
CA GLU A 318 -5.59 14.65 6.78
C GLU A 318 -5.21 13.64 7.87
N LEU A 319 -4.27 12.74 7.60
CA LEU A 319 -3.76 11.81 8.62
C LEU A 319 -3.11 12.58 9.78
N GLY A 320 -2.35 13.62 9.49
CA GLY A 320 -1.73 14.49 10.49
C GLY A 320 -2.77 15.19 11.36
N ARG A 321 -3.86 15.70 10.77
CA ARG A 321 -4.97 16.30 11.50
C ARG A 321 -5.58 15.30 12.49
N GLN A 322 -5.88 14.06 12.05
CA GLN A 322 -6.45 13.02 12.92
C GLN A 322 -5.47 12.57 14.02
N ILE A 323 -4.17 12.47 13.71
CA ILE A 323 -3.15 12.16 14.73
C ILE A 323 -3.04 13.30 15.74
N ALA A 324 -3.00 14.57 15.30
CA ALA A 324 -2.96 15.72 16.21
C ALA A 324 -4.14 15.74 17.16
N GLU A 325 -5.37 15.55 16.66
CA GLU A 325 -6.58 15.46 17.49
C GLU A 325 -6.56 14.28 18.47
N SER A 326 -5.95 13.16 18.07
CA SER A 326 -5.85 11.96 18.90
C SER A 326 -4.79 12.03 19.99
N THR A 327 -3.69 12.73 19.72
CA THR A 327 -2.48 12.74 20.57
C THR A 327 -2.26 14.06 21.30
N GLY A 328 -2.75 15.17 20.76
CA GLY A 328 -2.43 16.51 21.24
C GLY A 328 -0.96 16.91 21.06
N TRP A 329 -0.26 16.31 20.12
CA TRP A 329 1.17 16.54 19.95
C TRP A 329 1.52 17.87 19.25
N TRP A 330 0.63 18.39 18.40
CA TRP A 330 0.74 19.67 17.68
C TRP A 330 -0.63 20.27 17.37
#